data_ce7201519b7f8415a74c50e7c49e5d35
#
_entry.id   ce7201519b7f8415a74c50e7c49e5d35
#
_cell.length_a   1.000
_cell.length_b   1.000
_cell.length_c   1.000
_cell.angle_alpha   90.00
_cell.angle_beta   90.00
_cell.angle_gamma   90.00
#
_symmetry.space_group_name_H-M   'P 1'
#
loop_
_entity.id
_entity.type
_entity.pdbx_description
1 polymer ?
#
loop_
_entity_poly.entity_id
_entity_poly.type
_entity_poly.pdbx_seq_one_letter_code
_entity_poly.pdbx_strand_id
1 'polypeptide(L)'
;MTADAMPGHVVSSDVLAADAPAYACVVADPPWTPDLGATWETRFTDKARPQKHYQTMSVQEICDLQPRTAKQAHLWLWVLNQHMDWGYTVARAWGFEPQQVVTWAKPGLGTGRFQCNTEHVLVCRKGTRHGNPFGSTGGTWFNWPRGRHSEKPAEFYRLVEQVSPGPRLEMYARARRAGWDAFGNEVADDLFSAANAEVTGLGRNRSNDD
;
A
#
# COMPACT_ATOMS: atom_id res chain seq x y z
N MET A 1 -11.75 28.85 -15.08
CA MET A 1 -11.03 28.56 -13.84
C MET A 1 -10.37 27.20 -14.05
N THR A 2 -9.12 27.21 -14.43
CA THR A 2 -8.30 26.01 -14.69
C THR A 2 -7.88 25.44 -13.34
N ALA A 3 -8.31 24.21 -13.06
CA ALA A 3 -7.83 23.47 -11.91
C ALA A 3 -6.34 23.16 -12.14
N ASP A 4 -5.50 23.83 -11.37
CA ASP A 4 -4.07 23.59 -11.30
C ASP A 4 -3.86 22.16 -10.78
N ALA A 5 -3.38 21.27 -11.64
CA ALA A 5 -2.99 19.92 -11.26
C ALA A 5 -1.74 20.04 -10.38
N MET A 6 -1.89 19.87 -9.08
CA MET A 6 -0.77 19.79 -8.15
C MET A 6 0.16 18.66 -8.58
N PRO A 7 1.47 18.91 -8.76
CA PRO A 7 2.42 17.85 -9.10
C PRO A 7 2.47 16.83 -7.95
N GLY A 8 2.34 15.55 -8.29
CA GLY A 8 2.47 14.45 -7.33
C GLY A 8 3.85 14.51 -6.67
N HIS A 9 3.88 14.79 -5.38
CA HIS A 9 5.11 14.83 -4.60
C HIS A 9 5.56 13.42 -4.28
N VAL A 10 6.82 13.15 -4.58
CA VAL A 10 7.52 11.96 -4.12
C VAL A 10 8.03 12.23 -2.76
N VAL A 11 7.83 11.28 -1.91
CA VAL A 11 8.29 11.44 -0.58
C VAL A 11 9.03 10.21 -0.12
N SER A 12 10.32 10.37 0.07
CA SER A 12 11.14 9.55 0.93
C SER A 12 10.72 9.76 2.41
N SER A 13 11.61 9.87 3.34
CA SER A 13 11.37 10.11 4.78
C SER A 13 10.44 11.29 5.12
N ASP A 14 10.22 12.21 4.20
CA ASP A 14 9.53 13.49 4.46
C ASP A 14 8.03 13.36 4.77
N VAL A 15 7.35 12.28 4.34
CA VAL A 15 5.94 12.02 4.72
C VAL A 15 5.76 11.72 6.20
N LEU A 16 6.84 11.32 6.87
CA LEU A 16 6.87 11.06 8.31
C LEU A 16 7.42 12.25 9.10
N ALA A 17 7.91 13.28 8.41
CA ALA A 17 8.44 14.48 9.04
C ALA A 17 7.35 15.25 9.81
N ALA A 18 7.76 16.02 10.81
CA ALA A 18 6.83 16.77 11.66
C ALA A 18 6.02 17.84 10.90
N ASP A 19 6.55 18.32 9.77
CA ASP A 19 5.95 19.31 8.85
C ASP A 19 5.22 18.69 7.66
N ALA A 20 5.25 17.34 7.52
CA ALA A 20 4.51 16.64 6.48
C ALA A 20 3.01 16.99 6.51
N PRO A 21 2.29 16.91 5.38
CA PRO A 21 0.85 17.06 5.36
C PRO A 21 0.16 16.06 6.30
N ALA A 22 -0.92 16.47 6.94
CA ALA A 22 -1.74 15.56 7.75
C ALA A 22 -2.74 14.84 6.84
N TYR A 23 -2.52 13.55 6.57
CA TYR A 23 -3.32 12.76 5.65
C TYR A 23 -4.69 12.41 6.20
N ALA A 24 -5.73 12.63 5.40
CA ALA A 24 -7.10 12.24 5.74
C ALA A 24 -7.42 10.80 5.31
N CYS A 25 -6.61 10.20 4.44
CA CYS A 25 -6.71 8.81 4.03
C CYS A 25 -5.31 8.20 3.90
N VAL A 26 -5.13 7.03 4.50
CA VAL A 26 -3.91 6.23 4.38
C VAL A 26 -4.27 4.85 3.83
N VAL A 27 -3.59 4.42 2.79
CA VAL A 27 -3.55 3.02 2.35
C VAL A 27 -2.19 2.44 2.74
N ALA A 28 -2.15 1.25 3.29
CA ALA A 28 -0.90 0.59 3.67
C ALA A 28 -0.93 -0.91 3.30
N ASP A 29 0.13 -1.39 2.66
CA ASP A 29 0.38 -2.81 2.37
C ASP A 29 1.74 -3.21 2.96
N PRO A 30 1.85 -3.36 4.29
CA PRO A 30 3.12 -3.63 4.94
C PRO A 30 3.77 -4.92 4.45
N PRO A 31 5.10 -4.97 4.35
CA PRO A 31 5.84 -6.18 4.01
C PRO A 31 5.93 -7.11 5.25
N TRP A 32 4.80 -7.72 5.59
CA TRP A 32 4.69 -8.59 6.75
C TRP A 32 5.76 -9.69 6.76
N THR A 33 6.42 -9.88 7.89
CA THR A 33 7.30 -11.04 8.09
C THR A 33 6.44 -12.31 8.02
N PRO A 34 6.77 -13.28 7.14
CA PRO A 34 6.03 -14.55 7.12
C PRO A 34 6.15 -15.22 8.48
N ASP A 35 5.03 -15.66 9.04
CA ASP A 35 5.05 -16.57 10.19
C ASP A 35 5.50 -17.95 9.71
N LEU A 36 6.79 -18.19 9.80
CA LEU A 36 7.43 -19.46 9.44
C LEU A 36 7.30 -20.41 10.63
N GLY A 37 6.09 -20.87 10.95
CA GLY A 37 5.91 -21.96 11.88
C GLY A 37 6.82 -23.15 11.51
N ALA A 38 7.31 -23.91 12.49
CA ALA A 38 8.30 -25.00 12.36
C ALA A 38 8.02 -26.02 11.24
N THR A 39 6.82 -26.05 10.67
CA THR A 39 6.43 -26.93 9.57
C THR A 39 6.68 -26.33 8.17
N TRP A 40 6.99 -25.04 8.07
CA TRP A 40 7.20 -24.34 6.80
C TRP A 40 8.62 -24.54 6.26
N GLU A 41 9.63 -24.58 7.12
CA GLU A 41 11.04 -24.70 6.70
C GLU A 41 11.33 -26.00 5.92
N THR A 42 10.55 -27.05 6.14
CA THR A 42 10.76 -28.37 5.53
C THR A 42 10.09 -28.55 4.17
N ARG A 43 9.23 -27.62 3.70
CA ARG A 43 8.38 -27.83 2.51
C ARG A 43 8.80 -27.07 1.28
N PHE A 44 9.67 -26.09 1.39
CA PHE A 44 10.12 -25.30 0.23
C PHE A 44 11.63 -25.45 0.05
N THR A 45 12.00 -25.96 -1.12
CA THR A 45 13.40 -25.91 -1.58
C THR A 45 13.83 -24.46 -1.71
N ASP A 46 15.12 -24.18 -1.56
CA ASP A 46 15.70 -22.81 -1.62
C ASP A 46 15.27 -21.95 -2.82
N LYS A 47 14.74 -22.57 -3.88
CA LYS A 47 14.20 -21.90 -5.07
C LYS A 47 12.82 -21.27 -4.87
N ALA A 48 12.09 -21.61 -3.81
CA ALA A 48 10.73 -21.16 -3.54
C ALA A 48 10.61 -20.19 -2.36
N ARG A 49 11.74 -19.75 -1.77
CA ARG A 49 11.72 -18.78 -0.67
C ARG A 49 11.37 -17.38 -1.21
N PRO A 50 10.24 -16.76 -0.77
CA PRO A 50 9.90 -15.38 -1.15
C PRO A 50 10.94 -14.34 -0.68
N GLN A 51 11.82 -14.72 0.25
CA GLN A 51 12.80 -13.85 0.91
C GLN A 51 13.87 -13.24 -0.01
N LYS A 52 13.97 -13.65 -1.28
CA LYS A 52 14.99 -13.10 -2.19
C LYS A 52 14.67 -11.71 -2.74
N HIS A 53 13.46 -11.16 -2.53
CA HIS A 53 13.06 -9.94 -3.22
C HIS A 53 12.54 -8.80 -2.34
N TYR A 54 12.18 -9.04 -1.06
CA TYR A 54 11.61 -7.97 -0.23
C TYR A 54 12.16 -8.03 1.19
N GLN A 55 12.63 -6.90 1.69
CA GLN A 55 12.93 -6.73 3.09
C GLN A 55 11.59 -6.72 3.86
N THR A 56 11.37 -7.74 4.70
CA THR A 56 10.19 -7.83 5.55
C THR A 56 10.39 -7.02 6.82
N MET A 57 9.27 -6.60 7.43
CA MET A 57 9.27 -5.85 8.68
C MET A 57 8.53 -6.63 9.78
N SER A 58 9.02 -6.54 11.01
CA SER A 58 8.30 -7.00 12.17
C SER A 58 7.06 -6.13 12.46
N VAL A 59 6.11 -6.65 13.22
CA VAL A 59 4.92 -5.87 13.65
C VAL A 59 5.32 -4.59 14.38
N GLN A 60 6.37 -4.66 15.23
CA GLN A 60 6.84 -3.51 15.99
C GLN A 60 7.40 -2.43 15.06
N GLU A 61 8.25 -2.78 14.10
CA GLU A 61 8.79 -1.83 13.11
C GLU A 61 7.67 -1.16 12.31
N ILE A 62 6.61 -1.91 11.94
CA ILE A 62 5.45 -1.36 11.26
C ILE A 62 4.69 -0.41 12.18
N CYS A 63 4.47 -0.78 13.45
CA CYS A 63 3.82 0.09 14.44
C CYS A 63 4.58 1.41 14.64
N ASP A 64 5.91 1.35 14.67
CA ASP A 64 6.78 2.52 14.90
C ASP A 64 6.80 3.48 13.70
N LEU A 65 6.51 2.97 12.49
CA LEU A 65 6.47 3.75 11.25
C LEU A 65 5.10 4.43 11.05
N GLN A 66 4.64 5.17 12.03
CA GLN A 66 3.33 5.80 12.04
C GLN A 66 3.26 6.99 11.08
N PRO A 67 2.34 7.01 10.08
CA PRO A 67 2.15 8.17 9.22
C PRO A 67 1.48 9.33 9.96
N ARG A 68 1.80 10.57 9.55
CA ARG A 68 1.12 11.74 10.07
C ARG A 68 -0.29 11.84 9.50
N THR A 69 -1.31 11.74 10.36
CA THR A 69 -2.71 11.74 9.95
C THR A 69 -3.48 12.91 10.52
N ALA A 70 -4.52 13.33 9.80
CA ALA A 70 -5.48 14.31 10.29
C ALA A 70 -6.22 13.79 11.54
N LYS A 71 -6.84 14.69 12.31
CA LYS A 71 -7.67 14.32 13.46
C LYS A 71 -8.85 13.42 13.07
N GLN A 72 -9.33 13.59 11.85
CA GLN A 72 -10.35 12.77 11.21
C GLN A 72 -9.70 12.11 9.99
N ALA A 73 -9.52 10.79 10.01
CA ALA A 73 -8.81 10.07 8.97
C ALA A 73 -9.33 8.64 8.79
N HIS A 74 -9.15 8.09 7.60
CA HIS A 74 -9.41 6.70 7.26
C HIS A 74 -8.09 5.95 7.03
N LEU A 75 -8.02 4.69 7.47
CA LEU A 75 -6.93 3.77 7.17
C LEU A 75 -7.52 2.55 6.45
N TRP A 76 -6.87 2.17 5.36
CA TRP A 76 -7.12 0.94 4.59
C TRP A 76 -5.86 0.09 4.65
N LEU A 77 -5.82 -0.87 5.58
CA LEU A 77 -4.65 -1.67 5.88
C LEU A 77 -4.80 -3.08 5.30
N TRP A 78 -3.96 -3.42 4.31
CA TRP A 78 -3.89 -4.75 3.74
C TRP A 78 -3.28 -5.73 4.71
N VAL A 79 -3.96 -6.87 4.89
CA VAL A 79 -3.54 -7.95 5.77
C VAL A 79 -3.76 -9.30 5.12
N LEU A 80 -2.88 -10.24 5.41
CA LEU A 80 -3.05 -11.63 5.04
C LEU A 80 -3.92 -12.36 6.10
N ASN A 81 -4.56 -13.47 5.72
CA ASN A 81 -5.37 -14.28 6.63
C ASN A 81 -4.66 -14.59 7.95
N GLN A 82 -3.40 -14.99 7.85
CA GLN A 82 -2.59 -15.40 9.01
C GLN A 82 -2.07 -14.24 9.87
N HIS A 83 -2.16 -13.00 9.38
CA HIS A 83 -1.65 -11.79 10.07
C HIS A 83 -2.78 -10.85 10.50
N MET A 84 -4.01 -11.34 10.58
CA MET A 84 -5.16 -10.51 10.89
C MET A 84 -5.03 -9.81 12.25
N ASP A 85 -4.57 -10.51 13.28
CA ASP A 85 -4.28 -9.98 14.62
C ASP A 85 -3.20 -8.90 14.61
N TRP A 86 -2.15 -9.08 13.79
CA TRP A 86 -1.11 -8.06 13.58
C TRP A 86 -1.68 -6.79 12.94
N GLY A 87 -2.57 -6.96 11.96
CA GLY A 87 -3.26 -5.82 11.35
C GLY A 87 -4.06 -5.00 12.35
N TYR A 88 -4.79 -5.66 13.25
CA TYR A 88 -5.50 -4.97 14.34
C TYR A 88 -4.55 -4.26 15.30
N THR A 89 -3.40 -4.86 15.59
CA THR A 89 -2.35 -4.26 16.44
C THR A 89 -1.79 -2.99 15.81
N VAL A 90 -1.39 -3.05 14.53
CA VAL A 90 -0.87 -1.89 13.78
C VAL A 90 -1.89 -0.79 13.67
N ALA A 91 -3.14 -1.12 13.30
CA ALA A 91 -4.21 -0.11 13.17
C ALA A 91 -4.38 0.69 14.47
N ARG A 92 -4.41 0.00 15.64
CA ARG A 92 -4.54 0.65 16.94
C ARG A 92 -3.30 1.44 17.34
N ALA A 93 -2.10 0.91 17.06
CA ALA A 93 -0.84 1.63 17.30
C ALA A 93 -0.78 2.96 16.54
N TRP A 94 -1.34 3.00 15.33
CA TRP A 94 -1.45 4.23 14.51
C TRP A 94 -2.63 5.14 14.92
N GLY A 95 -3.36 4.76 15.99
CA GLY A 95 -4.46 5.54 16.55
C GLY A 95 -5.76 5.42 15.77
N PHE A 96 -5.94 4.33 15.02
CA PHE A 96 -7.17 4.04 14.29
C PHE A 96 -7.99 2.94 14.98
N GLU A 97 -9.31 3.07 14.89
CA GLU A 97 -10.25 2.05 15.35
C GLU A 97 -10.78 1.26 14.15
N PRO A 98 -10.52 -0.06 14.08
CA PRO A 98 -11.06 -0.92 13.05
C PRO A 98 -12.59 -0.91 13.01
N GLN A 99 -13.18 -0.78 11.84
CA GLN A 99 -14.64 -0.71 11.65
C GLN A 99 -15.16 -1.91 10.87
N GLN A 100 -14.43 -2.36 9.84
CA GLN A 100 -14.89 -3.37 8.90
C GLN A 100 -13.72 -4.11 8.29
N VAL A 101 -13.94 -5.36 7.89
CA VAL A 101 -13.05 -6.13 7.04
C VAL A 101 -13.63 -6.18 5.64
N VAL A 102 -12.84 -5.78 4.65
CA VAL A 102 -13.16 -5.93 3.23
C VAL A 102 -12.31 -7.09 2.69
N THR A 103 -12.92 -7.95 1.90
CA THR A 103 -12.26 -9.14 1.34
C THR A 103 -12.16 -9.05 -0.18
N TRP A 104 -10.93 -9.15 -0.68
CA TRP A 104 -10.69 -9.40 -2.08
C TRP A 104 -10.54 -10.91 -2.32
N ALA A 105 -11.50 -11.50 -3.02
CA ALA A 105 -11.43 -12.87 -3.51
C ALA A 105 -10.70 -12.88 -4.86
N LYS A 106 -9.52 -13.47 -4.89
CA LYS A 106 -8.69 -13.56 -6.10
C LYS A 106 -9.19 -14.66 -7.03
N PRO A 107 -9.19 -14.45 -8.35
CA PRO A 107 -9.44 -15.52 -9.30
C PRO A 107 -8.43 -16.67 -9.14
N GLY A 108 -8.88 -17.89 -9.25
CA GLY A 108 -8.08 -19.11 -9.12
C GLY A 108 -7.92 -19.57 -7.68
N LEU A 109 -7.16 -20.65 -7.50
CA LEU A 109 -6.88 -21.25 -6.22
C LEU A 109 -5.47 -20.88 -5.76
N GLY A 110 -5.31 -20.68 -4.46
CA GLY A 110 -4.01 -20.49 -3.82
C GLY A 110 -3.31 -21.81 -3.51
N THR A 111 -2.30 -21.74 -2.70
CA THR A 111 -1.56 -22.90 -2.17
C THR A 111 -2.02 -23.25 -0.75
N GLY A 112 -1.61 -24.43 -0.26
CA GLY A 112 -1.94 -24.89 1.09
C GLY A 112 -3.18 -25.78 1.15
N ARG A 113 -3.49 -26.25 2.36
CA ARG A 113 -4.59 -27.21 2.59
C ARG A 113 -5.96 -26.60 2.22
N PHE A 114 -6.17 -25.34 2.53
CA PHE A 114 -7.39 -24.59 2.21
C PHE A 114 -7.25 -23.70 0.96
N GLN A 115 -6.14 -23.84 0.21
CA GLN A 115 -5.90 -23.13 -1.06
C GLN A 115 -6.31 -21.65 -0.98
N CYS A 116 -5.70 -20.92 -0.06
CA CYS A 116 -6.03 -19.54 0.25
C CYS A 116 -5.97 -18.64 -1.01
N ASN A 117 -7.08 -18.05 -1.37
CA ASN A 117 -7.23 -17.14 -2.52
C ASN A 117 -7.82 -15.78 -2.13
N THR A 118 -7.77 -15.43 -0.86
CA THR A 118 -8.28 -14.16 -0.37
C THR A 118 -7.17 -13.30 0.25
N GLU A 119 -7.30 -11.99 0.11
CA GLU A 119 -6.62 -10.99 0.92
C GLU A 119 -7.65 -10.07 1.56
N HIS A 120 -7.29 -9.46 2.67
CA HIS A 120 -8.19 -8.64 3.44
C HIS A 120 -7.66 -7.23 3.61
N VAL A 121 -8.59 -6.27 3.74
CA VAL A 121 -8.30 -4.90 4.10
C VAL A 121 -9.05 -4.58 5.38
N LEU A 122 -8.34 -4.18 6.42
CA LEU A 122 -8.96 -3.55 7.58
C LEU A 122 -9.30 -2.11 7.23
N VAL A 123 -10.58 -1.79 7.25
CA VAL A 123 -11.09 -0.43 7.08
C VAL A 123 -11.25 0.18 8.45
N CYS A 124 -10.46 1.20 8.74
CA CYS A 124 -10.35 1.77 10.08
C CYS A 124 -10.59 3.28 10.04
N ARG A 125 -11.02 3.84 11.16
CA ARG A 125 -11.30 5.27 11.32
C ARG A 125 -10.56 5.86 12.51
N LYS A 126 -10.07 7.07 12.33
CA LYS A 126 -9.61 7.95 13.40
C LYS A 126 -10.58 9.11 13.52
N GLY A 127 -10.93 9.49 14.75
CA GLY A 127 -11.92 10.54 15.00
C GLY A 127 -13.35 10.03 15.17
N THR A 128 -14.33 10.94 15.12
CA THR A 128 -15.73 10.62 15.39
C THR A 128 -16.45 10.11 14.15
N ARG A 129 -17.48 9.28 14.35
CA ARG A 129 -18.32 8.77 13.25
C ARG A 129 -19.00 9.88 12.45
N HIS A 130 -19.49 10.91 13.10
CA HIS A 130 -20.18 12.02 12.46
C HIS A 130 -19.23 13.00 11.78
N GLY A 131 -18.01 13.15 12.30
CA GLY A 131 -17.00 14.06 11.73
C GLY A 131 -16.26 13.46 10.55
N ASN A 132 -16.30 12.14 10.35
CA ASN A 132 -15.61 11.45 9.29
C ASN A 132 -16.37 10.18 8.84
N PRO A 133 -17.55 10.33 8.19
CA PRO A 133 -18.29 9.19 7.70
C PRO A 133 -17.60 8.59 6.48
N PHE A 134 -17.63 7.26 6.36
CA PHE A 134 -17.33 6.59 5.09
C PHE A 134 -18.47 6.84 4.09
N GLY A 135 -18.13 6.97 2.81
CA GLY A 135 -19.09 6.86 1.73
C GLY A 135 -19.70 5.47 1.64
N SER A 136 -20.81 5.35 0.93
CA SER A 136 -21.46 4.05 0.70
C SER A 136 -20.72 3.25 -0.38
N THR A 137 -20.49 1.94 -0.12
CA THR A 137 -19.78 1.04 -1.03
C THR A 137 -20.59 -0.16 -1.49
N GLY A 138 -21.69 -0.45 -0.86
CA GLY A 138 -22.55 -1.58 -1.18
C GLY A 138 -22.17 -2.91 -0.54
N GLY A 139 -20.90 -3.27 -0.36
CA GLY A 139 -20.53 -4.59 0.18
C GLY A 139 -19.11 -4.67 0.73
N THR A 140 -18.79 -5.83 1.31
CA THR A 140 -17.49 -6.11 1.93
C THR A 140 -16.72 -7.23 1.25
N TRP A 141 -17.24 -7.77 0.15
CA TRP A 141 -16.61 -8.80 -0.65
C TRP A 141 -16.51 -8.36 -2.11
N PHE A 142 -15.34 -8.52 -2.68
CA PHE A 142 -15.05 -8.08 -4.04
C PHE A 142 -14.28 -9.15 -4.81
N ASN A 143 -14.62 -9.34 -6.08
CA ASN A 143 -13.95 -10.24 -7.02
C ASN A 143 -13.29 -9.40 -8.12
N TRP A 144 -12.23 -8.68 -7.75
CA TRP A 144 -11.47 -7.86 -8.69
C TRP A 144 -10.44 -8.70 -9.45
N PRO A 145 -10.08 -8.32 -10.67
CA PRO A 145 -9.06 -9.02 -11.45
C PRO A 145 -7.71 -8.95 -10.74
N ARG A 146 -6.86 -9.93 -11.01
CA ARG A 146 -5.45 -9.92 -10.59
C ARG A 146 -4.64 -9.11 -11.60
N GLY A 147 -3.82 -8.20 -11.13
CA GLY A 147 -2.75 -7.56 -11.88
C GLY A 147 -1.46 -8.38 -11.88
N ARG A 148 -0.32 -7.71 -12.02
CA ARG A 148 1.01 -8.30 -11.86
C ARG A 148 1.21 -8.84 -10.45
N HIS A 149 2.32 -9.58 -10.23
CA HIS A 149 2.61 -10.14 -8.90
C HIS A 149 2.63 -9.02 -7.84
N SER A 150 1.86 -9.22 -6.77
CA SER A 150 1.71 -8.29 -5.64
C SER A 150 1.05 -6.94 -5.94
N GLU A 151 0.61 -6.68 -7.18
CA GLU A 151 -0.14 -5.48 -7.54
C GLU A 151 -1.56 -5.54 -6.96
N LYS A 152 -1.98 -4.46 -6.30
CA LYS A 152 -3.37 -4.33 -5.82
C LYS A 152 -4.28 -3.88 -6.96
N PRO A 153 -5.55 -4.34 -7.00
CA PRO A 153 -6.48 -4.00 -8.08
C PRO A 153 -6.73 -2.49 -8.20
N ALA A 154 -6.81 -1.98 -9.41
CA ALA A 154 -7.14 -0.57 -9.65
C ALA A 154 -8.54 -0.20 -9.08
N GLU A 155 -9.45 -1.17 -9.09
CA GLU A 155 -10.79 -1.05 -8.51
C GLU A 155 -10.76 -0.74 -7.01
N PHE A 156 -9.79 -1.31 -6.28
CA PHE A 156 -9.58 -1.01 -4.88
C PHE A 156 -9.30 0.48 -4.66
N TYR A 157 -8.40 1.07 -5.42
CA TYR A 157 -8.08 2.49 -5.27
C TYR A 157 -9.25 3.40 -5.64
N ARG A 158 -10.02 3.05 -6.68
CA ARG A 158 -11.26 3.78 -7.02
C ARG A 158 -12.28 3.72 -5.88
N LEU A 159 -12.40 2.55 -5.23
CA LEU A 159 -13.24 2.39 -4.05
C LEU A 159 -12.78 3.30 -2.90
N VAL A 160 -11.47 3.31 -2.61
CA VAL A 160 -10.90 4.18 -1.57
C VAL A 160 -11.15 5.65 -1.89
N GLU A 161 -10.95 6.08 -3.13
CA GLU A 161 -11.17 7.46 -3.58
C GLU A 161 -12.63 7.91 -3.47
N GLN A 162 -13.56 6.99 -3.73
CA GLN A 162 -14.99 7.23 -3.59
C GLN A 162 -15.43 7.37 -2.14
N VAL A 163 -14.80 6.62 -1.23
CA VAL A 163 -15.24 6.44 0.16
C VAL A 163 -14.52 7.37 1.12
N SER A 164 -13.27 7.71 0.82
CA SER A 164 -12.38 8.45 1.73
C SER A 164 -11.93 9.78 1.14
N PRO A 165 -11.91 10.87 1.95
CA PRO A 165 -11.43 12.17 1.50
C PRO A 165 -9.91 12.17 1.30
N GLY A 166 -9.39 13.19 0.59
CA GLY A 166 -7.96 13.51 0.56
C GLY A 166 -7.58 14.55 1.61
N PRO A 167 -6.29 14.83 1.79
CA PRO A 167 -5.14 14.27 1.06
C PRO A 167 -4.89 12.80 1.39
N ARG A 168 -4.31 12.06 0.42
CA ARG A 168 -4.13 10.61 0.47
C ARG A 168 -2.66 10.23 0.46
N LEU A 169 -2.31 9.22 1.26
CA LEU A 169 -0.98 8.62 1.33
C LEU A 169 -1.06 7.11 1.09
N GLU A 170 -0.19 6.58 0.24
CA GLU A 170 0.08 5.16 0.12
C GLU A 170 1.40 4.83 0.81
N MET A 171 1.33 4.08 1.91
CA MET A 171 2.47 3.54 2.64
C MET A 171 2.92 2.23 2.01
N TYR A 172 4.24 2.02 1.93
CA TYR A 172 4.86 0.85 1.27
C TYR A 172 4.52 0.78 -0.23
N ALA A 173 4.37 1.95 -0.86
CA ALA A 173 4.03 2.08 -2.25
C ALA A 173 5.10 1.46 -3.16
N ARG A 174 4.64 0.81 -4.24
CA ARG A 174 5.50 0.25 -5.30
C ARG A 174 5.47 1.06 -6.58
N ALA A 175 4.49 1.93 -6.71
CA ALA A 175 4.33 2.82 -7.85
C ALA A 175 3.67 4.12 -7.41
N ARG A 176 3.86 5.17 -8.19
CA ARG A 176 3.19 6.46 -7.95
C ARG A 176 1.78 6.44 -8.54
N ARG A 177 0.88 7.13 -7.86
CA ARG A 177 -0.50 7.33 -8.29
C ARG A 177 -0.82 8.82 -8.30
N ALA A 178 -1.42 9.32 -9.38
CA ALA A 178 -1.86 10.72 -9.46
C ALA A 178 -2.83 11.07 -8.32
N GLY A 179 -2.58 12.19 -7.64
CA GLY A 179 -3.39 12.63 -6.49
C GLY A 179 -3.13 11.91 -5.17
N TRP A 180 -2.04 11.12 -5.10
CA TRP A 180 -1.57 10.43 -3.91
C TRP A 180 -0.11 10.74 -3.63
N ASP A 181 0.21 10.95 -2.37
CA ASP A 181 1.58 10.88 -1.91
C ASP A 181 1.95 9.41 -1.67
N ALA A 182 3.23 9.09 -1.82
CA ALA A 182 3.71 7.72 -1.74
C ALA A 182 4.95 7.62 -0.85
N PHE A 183 4.97 6.62 0.03
CA PHE A 183 6.11 6.23 0.83
C PHE A 183 6.41 4.75 0.60
N GLY A 184 7.62 4.43 0.11
CA GLY A 184 8.05 3.04 -0.15
C GLY A 184 9.40 2.99 -0.84
N ASN A 185 10.11 1.89 -0.65
CA ASN A 185 11.48 1.73 -1.16
C ASN A 185 11.52 1.59 -2.70
N GLU A 186 10.51 0.99 -3.31
CA GLU A 186 10.45 0.79 -4.76
C GLU A 186 10.14 2.10 -5.53
N VAL A 187 9.49 3.07 -4.88
CA VAL A 187 9.20 4.38 -5.49
C VAL A 187 10.47 5.22 -5.66
N ALA A 188 11.49 5.02 -4.81
CA ALA A 188 12.78 5.70 -4.92
C ALA A 188 13.61 5.19 -6.12
N ASP A 189 13.51 3.89 -6.42
CA ASP A 189 14.24 3.27 -7.53
C ASP A 189 13.72 3.73 -8.90
N ASP A 190 12.42 3.99 -9.03
CA ASP A 190 11.83 4.55 -10.25
C ASP A 190 12.35 5.95 -10.59
N LEU A 191 12.73 6.75 -9.59
CA LEU A 191 13.32 8.08 -9.80
C LEU A 191 14.70 8.02 -10.44
N PHE A 192 15.54 7.09 -9.99
CA PHE A 192 16.88 6.90 -10.56
C PHE A 192 16.81 6.29 -11.95
N SER A 193 15.81 5.44 -12.22
CA SER A 193 15.57 4.87 -13.55
C SER A 193 15.13 5.94 -14.56
N ALA A 194 14.21 6.82 -14.18
CA ALA A 194 13.74 7.91 -15.03
C ALA A 194 14.83 8.96 -15.32
N ALA A 195 15.62 9.34 -14.32
CA ALA A 195 16.73 10.27 -14.46
C ALA A 195 17.84 9.72 -15.38
N ASN A 196 18.13 8.41 -15.29
CA ASN A 196 19.10 7.74 -16.16
C ASN A 196 18.59 7.61 -17.60
N ALA A 197 17.28 7.48 -17.82
CA ALA A 197 16.70 7.45 -19.17
C ALA A 197 16.80 8.80 -19.87
N GLU A 198 16.66 9.92 -19.17
CA GLU A 198 16.82 11.27 -19.71
C GLU A 198 18.30 11.57 -20.06
N VAL A 199 19.25 11.14 -19.22
CA VAL A 199 20.69 11.34 -19.48
C VAL A 199 21.17 10.51 -20.66
N THR A 200 20.62 9.32 -20.90
CA THR A 200 20.97 8.48 -22.06
C THR A 200 20.29 8.91 -23.35
N GLY A 201 19.19 9.65 -23.28
CA GLY A 201 18.45 10.21 -24.44
C GLY A 201 19.15 11.40 -25.09
N LEU A 202 19.99 12.13 -24.37
CA LEU A 202 20.69 13.34 -24.88
C LEU A 202 22.02 13.01 -25.63
N GLY A 203 22.43 11.74 -25.68
CA GLY A 203 23.71 11.32 -26.29
C GLY A 203 23.65 10.83 -27.74
N ARG A 204 22.49 10.81 -28.41
CA ARG A 204 22.37 10.32 -29.79
C ARG A 204 21.80 11.35 -30.75
N ASN A 205 22.52 12.45 -30.90
CA ASN A 205 22.30 13.30 -32.07
C ASN A 205 23.56 14.12 -32.36
N ARG A 206 24.56 13.50 -33.02
CA ARG A 206 25.56 14.17 -33.88
C ARG A 206 26.43 13.14 -34.54
N SER A 207 26.29 13.08 -35.81
CA SER A 207 27.26 12.85 -36.89
C SER A 207 26.76 11.82 -37.88
N ASN A 208 26.16 12.29 -38.93
CA ASN A 208 26.34 11.83 -40.28
C ASN A 208 26.11 13.01 -41.21
N ASP A 209 27.17 13.70 -41.53
CA ASP A 209 27.38 14.44 -42.77
C ASP A 209 28.92 14.43 -42.99
N ASP A 210 29.33 13.56 -43.88
CA ASP A 210 30.32 13.77 -44.95
C ASP A 210 30.61 12.41 -45.61
#